data_0a76bd42b524e30b89ddad4e617ad75d
#
_entry.id   0a76bd42b524e30b89ddad4e617ad75d
#
_cell.length_a   1.000
_cell.length_b   1.000
_cell.length_c   1.000
_cell.angle_alpha   90.00
_cell.angle_beta   90.00
_cell.angle_gamma   90.00
#
_symmetry.space_group_name_H-M   'P 1'
#
loop_
_entity.id
_entity.type
_entity.pdbx_description
1 polymer ?
#
loop_
_entity_poly.entity_id
_entity_poly.type
_entity_poly.pdbx_seq_one_letter_code
_entity_poly.pdbx_strand_id
1 'polypeptide(L)'
;IGKHFSVNAMLNKESVKQRIERDDVGISFTEFAYSLLQGYDFAELNKRHSAVLEIGGSDQWGNITAGIDLTRRLNQKQVFGLTLPLVTKSDGTKFGKTEGGAVWLNAKKTSPYQFYQFWLKVADADVYKFLKYFTFLSIEEIDAIEAKDKASGTKPEAQRILAEEMTRLIHGEAALQAAQRISESLFAEDQSSLTESDFEQLALDGLPAFEVSDDLNVVEALVKTGLASSNKEARGFVNSKAVLLNGQAAELNNPNHAAERPDDAYLLTDAHKRFGKYTIVRRGKRNHALLVWK
;
A
#
# COMPACT_ATOMS: atom_id res chain seq x y z
N ILE A 1 -3.53 -4.17 -40.99
CA ILE A 1 -2.92 -4.95 -39.91
C ILE A 1 -3.41 -6.40 -39.99
N GLY A 2 -4.71 -6.65 -39.95
CA GLY A 2 -5.29 -7.99 -39.89
C GLY A 2 -4.81 -8.97 -40.98
N LYS A 3 -4.48 -8.49 -42.17
CA LYS A 3 -3.94 -9.33 -43.27
C LYS A 3 -2.62 -10.05 -42.92
N HIS A 4 -1.91 -9.60 -41.91
CA HIS A 4 -0.64 -10.19 -41.46
C HIS A 4 -0.81 -11.26 -40.39
N PHE A 5 -2.03 -11.46 -39.88
CA PHE A 5 -2.33 -12.41 -38.80
C PHE A 5 -3.18 -13.56 -39.32
N SER A 6 -2.82 -14.77 -38.92
CA SER A 6 -3.65 -15.96 -39.15
C SER A 6 -4.63 -16.15 -38.01
N VAL A 7 -5.92 -16.27 -38.31
CA VAL A 7 -6.98 -16.55 -37.28
C VAL A 7 -6.66 -17.88 -36.58
N ASN A 8 -6.22 -18.91 -37.31
CA ASN A 8 -5.87 -20.18 -36.69
C ASN A 8 -4.69 -20.04 -35.70
N ALA A 9 -3.69 -19.21 -36.01
CA ALA A 9 -2.59 -18.94 -35.10
C ALA A 9 -3.05 -18.16 -33.85
N MET A 10 -4.00 -17.25 -34.01
CA MET A 10 -4.60 -16.51 -32.90
C MET A 10 -5.42 -17.42 -31.99
N LEU A 11 -6.26 -18.30 -32.55
CA LEU A 11 -7.06 -19.28 -31.81
C LEU A 11 -6.20 -20.29 -31.04
N ASN A 12 -5.02 -20.59 -31.54
CA ASN A 12 -4.08 -21.52 -30.90
C ASN A 12 -3.24 -20.92 -29.77
N LYS A 13 -3.35 -19.60 -29.50
CA LYS A 13 -2.68 -18.99 -28.35
C LYS A 13 -3.32 -19.50 -27.04
N GLU A 14 -2.47 -19.87 -26.08
CA GLU A 14 -2.90 -20.41 -24.79
C GLU A 14 -3.91 -19.50 -24.07
N SER A 15 -3.64 -18.20 -24.08
CA SER A 15 -4.53 -17.19 -23.48
C SER A 15 -5.93 -17.12 -24.14
N VAL A 16 -6.02 -17.46 -25.41
CA VAL A 16 -7.27 -17.50 -26.16
C VAL A 16 -8.01 -18.81 -25.90
N LYS A 17 -7.30 -19.95 -25.95
CA LYS A 17 -7.86 -21.27 -25.64
C LYS A 17 -8.52 -21.31 -24.27
N GLN A 18 -7.79 -20.89 -23.23
CA GLN A 18 -8.31 -20.84 -21.84
C GLN A 18 -9.56 -19.98 -21.68
N ARG A 19 -9.79 -19.02 -22.57
CA ARG A 19 -10.99 -18.18 -22.55
C ARG A 19 -12.14 -18.77 -23.32
N ILE A 20 -11.87 -19.42 -24.44
CA ILE A 20 -12.89 -20.11 -25.23
C ILE A 20 -13.46 -21.30 -24.46
N GLU A 21 -12.64 -21.97 -23.66
CA GLU A 21 -13.04 -23.15 -22.84
C GLU A 21 -13.83 -22.78 -21.56
N ARG A 22 -14.07 -21.49 -21.28
CA ARG A 22 -14.94 -21.10 -20.17
C ARG A 22 -16.39 -21.27 -20.54
N ASP A 23 -17.13 -22.03 -19.73
CA ASP A 23 -18.52 -22.43 -19.98
C ASP A 23 -19.53 -21.27 -19.97
N ASP A 24 -19.19 -20.11 -19.39
CA ASP A 24 -20.17 -19.07 -19.06
C ASP A 24 -20.08 -17.78 -19.91
N VAL A 25 -18.92 -17.40 -20.46
CA VAL A 25 -18.76 -16.06 -21.07
C VAL A 25 -18.08 -16.08 -22.46
N GLY A 26 -17.29 -17.11 -22.79
CA GLY A 26 -16.51 -17.15 -24.01
C GLY A 26 -15.47 -16.02 -24.14
N ILE A 27 -15.10 -15.65 -25.35
CA ILE A 27 -14.17 -14.54 -25.65
C ILE A 27 -14.87 -13.49 -26.52
N SER A 28 -14.79 -12.22 -26.13
CA SER A 28 -15.30 -11.11 -26.96
C SER A 28 -14.38 -10.84 -28.14
N PHE A 29 -14.90 -10.21 -29.19
CA PHE A 29 -14.10 -9.78 -30.34
C PHE A 29 -12.97 -8.82 -29.90
N THR A 30 -13.23 -7.92 -28.97
CA THR A 30 -12.24 -6.99 -28.43
C THR A 30 -11.08 -7.73 -27.75
N GLU A 31 -11.39 -8.72 -26.93
CA GLU A 31 -10.37 -9.54 -26.25
C GLU A 31 -9.59 -10.41 -27.24
N PHE A 32 -10.25 -10.94 -28.27
CA PHE A 32 -9.61 -11.72 -29.33
C PHE A 32 -8.68 -10.85 -30.18
N ALA A 33 -9.11 -9.63 -30.51
CA ALA A 33 -8.40 -8.75 -31.43
C ALA A 33 -7.34 -7.88 -30.76
N TYR A 34 -7.33 -7.71 -29.41
CA TYR A 34 -6.45 -6.71 -28.80
C TYR A 34 -4.95 -7.00 -29.01
N SER A 35 -4.57 -8.26 -29.17
CA SER A 35 -3.18 -8.62 -29.46
C SER A 35 -2.66 -8.06 -30.80
N LEU A 36 -3.59 -7.75 -31.74
CA LEU A 36 -3.23 -7.08 -32.99
C LEU A 36 -2.88 -5.60 -32.72
N LEU A 37 -3.62 -4.96 -31.82
CA LEU A 37 -3.39 -3.56 -31.43
C LEU A 37 -2.03 -3.41 -30.74
N GLN A 38 -1.77 -4.23 -29.73
CA GLN A 38 -0.48 -4.22 -29.04
C GLN A 38 0.68 -4.58 -29.99
N GLY A 39 0.52 -5.57 -30.86
CA GLY A 39 1.53 -5.90 -31.85
C GLY A 39 1.79 -4.75 -32.84
N TYR A 40 0.76 -3.99 -33.21
CA TYR A 40 0.91 -2.80 -34.02
C TYR A 40 1.62 -1.67 -33.29
N ASP A 41 1.30 -1.46 -32.02
CA ASP A 41 1.98 -0.46 -31.19
C ASP A 41 3.48 -0.73 -31.12
N PHE A 42 3.91 -1.98 -30.93
CA PHE A 42 5.34 -2.32 -30.97
C PHE A 42 5.98 -2.02 -32.33
N ALA A 43 5.33 -2.35 -33.45
CA ALA A 43 5.81 -2.04 -34.78
C ALA A 43 5.94 -0.53 -35.03
N GLU A 44 4.97 0.28 -34.57
CA GLU A 44 5.01 1.74 -34.66
C GLU A 44 6.07 2.36 -33.75
N LEU A 45 6.22 1.86 -32.51
CA LEU A 45 7.29 2.28 -31.60
C LEU A 45 8.68 1.96 -32.18
N ASN A 46 8.86 0.79 -32.79
CA ASN A 46 10.09 0.48 -33.52
C ASN A 46 10.33 1.48 -34.65
N LYS A 47 9.31 1.76 -35.46
CA LYS A 47 9.42 2.66 -36.61
C LYS A 47 9.72 4.11 -36.19
N ARG A 48 9.05 4.62 -35.18
CA ARG A 48 9.12 6.04 -34.76
C ARG A 48 10.24 6.33 -33.78
N HIS A 49 10.53 5.37 -32.89
CA HIS A 49 11.41 5.57 -31.73
C HIS A 49 12.56 4.56 -31.66
N SER A 50 12.72 3.70 -32.70
CA SER A 50 13.73 2.65 -32.73
C SER A 50 13.68 1.68 -31.53
N ALA A 51 12.48 1.46 -30.96
CA ALA A 51 12.27 0.50 -29.89
C ALA A 51 12.62 -0.91 -30.40
N VAL A 52 13.54 -1.59 -29.71
CA VAL A 52 14.03 -2.93 -30.12
C VAL A 52 13.69 -4.04 -29.13
N LEU A 53 13.18 -3.68 -27.96
CA LEU A 53 12.85 -4.62 -26.88
C LEU A 53 11.49 -4.26 -26.27
N GLU A 54 10.57 -5.24 -26.20
CA GLU A 54 9.33 -5.17 -25.43
C GLU A 54 9.43 -6.09 -24.22
N ILE A 55 9.10 -5.58 -23.03
CA ILE A 55 9.18 -6.32 -21.76
C ILE A 55 7.79 -6.45 -21.17
N GLY A 56 7.46 -7.62 -20.62
CA GLY A 56 6.19 -7.84 -19.94
C GLY A 56 6.18 -9.01 -18.96
N GLY A 57 5.04 -9.27 -18.36
CA GLY A 57 4.82 -10.51 -17.63
C GLY A 57 4.67 -11.72 -18.56
N SER A 58 4.81 -12.92 -18.05
CA SER A 58 4.68 -14.15 -18.83
C SER A 58 3.32 -14.29 -19.52
N ASP A 59 2.28 -13.67 -19.00
CA ASP A 59 0.95 -13.59 -19.62
C ASP A 59 0.94 -12.75 -20.91
N GLN A 60 1.93 -11.86 -21.11
CA GLN A 60 2.08 -11.01 -22.29
C GLN A 60 2.86 -11.67 -23.44
N TRP A 61 3.40 -12.87 -23.23
CA TRP A 61 4.24 -13.53 -24.23
C TRP A 61 3.59 -13.62 -25.61
N GLY A 62 2.31 -14.00 -25.65
CA GLY A 62 1.56 -14.13 -26.92
C GLY A 62 1.38 -12.81 -27.66
N ASN A 63 1.27 -11.68 -26.94
CA ASN A 63 1.13 -10.36 -27.54
C ASN A 63 2.48 -9.81 -28.01
N ILE A 64 3.52 -9.96 -27.20
CA ILE A 64 4.89 -9.55 -27.52
C ILE A 64 5.39 -10.27 -28.77
N THR A 65 5.20 -11.59 -28.84
CA THR A 65 5.59 -12.37 -30.04
C THR A 65 4.82 -11.98 -31.29
N ALA A 66 3.53 -11.60 -31.15
CA ALA A 66 2.75 -11.06 -32.26
C ALA A 66 3.34 -9.72 -32.74
N GLY A 67 3.81 -8.87 -31.84
CA GLY A 67 4.50 -7.62 -32.16
C GLY A 67 5.84 -7.83 -32.85
N ILE A 68 6.63 -8.81 -32.40
CA ILE A 68 7.90 -9.19 -33.03
C ILE A 68 7.67 -9.62 -34.51
N ASP A 69 6.71 -10.52 -34.74
CA ASP A 69 6.40 -11.00 -36.09
C ASP A 69 5.88 -9.88 -37.00
N LEU A 70 4.98 -9.01 -36.44
CA LEU A 70 4.44 -7.88 -37.19
C LEU A 70 5.52 -6.83 -37.53
N THR A 71 6.42 -6.51 -36.61
CA THR A 71 7.54 -5.59 -36.82
C THR A 71 8.48 -6.11 -37.93
N ARG A 72 8.78 -7.40 -37.89
CA ARG A 72 9.56 -8.03 -38.97
C ARG A 72 8.89 -7.90 -40.33
N ARG A 73 7.56 -8.08 -40.40
CA ARG A 73 6.79 -8.01 -41.67
C ARG A 73 6.61 -6.58 -42.17
N LEU A 74 6.38 -5.61 -41.30
CA LEU A 74 6.12 -4.21 -41.69
C LEU A 74 7.40 -3.40 -41.86
N ASN A 75 8.33 -3.53 -40.94
CA ASN A 75 9.53 -2.68 -40.85
C ASN A 75 10.80 -3.39 -41.36
N GLN A 76 10.73 -4.69 -41.61
CA GLN A 76 11.89 -5.53 -41.96
C GLN A 76 13.02 -5.41 -40.91
N LYS A 77 12.66 -5.26 -39.64
CA LYS A 77 13.58 -5.14 -38.53
C LYS A 77 13.41 -6.32 -37.57
N GLN A 78 14.52 -6.74 -36.98
CA GLN A 78 14.53 -7.71 -35.89
C GLN A 78 14.38 -6.95 -34.59
N VAL A 79 13.45 -7.40 -33.76
CA VAL A 79 13.21 -6.91 -32.41
C VAL A 79 13.06 -8.08 -31.44
N PHE A 80 13.09 -7.81 -30.13
CA PHE A 80 13.18 -8.83 -29.12
C PHE A 80 12.06 -8.65 -28.09
N GLY A 81 11.72 -9.74 -27.41
CA GLY A 81 10.79 -9.74 -26.27
C GLY A 81 11.44 -10.41 -25.07
N LEU A 82 11.17 -9.85 -23.89
CA LEU A 82 11.57 -10.43 -22.62
C LEU A 82 10.33 -10.54 -21.71
N THR A 83 10.09 -11.73 -21.18
CA THR A 83 9.03 -11.90 -20.19
C THR A 83 9.59 -12.41 -18.86
N LEU A 84 8.98 -11.92 -17.78
CA LEU A 84 9.26 -12.35 -16.42
C LEU A 84 8.07 -13.12 -15.87
N PRO A 85 8.29 -14.11 -14.98
CA PRO A 85 7.19 -14.75 -14.27
C PRO A 85 6.32 -13.71 -13.54
N LEU A 86 5.01 -13.97 -13.47
CA LEU A 86 4.11 -13.12 -12.69
C LEU A 86 4.50 -13.16 -11.22
N VAL A 87 4.50 -11.97 -10.59
CA VAL A 87 4.78 -11.87 -9.16
C VAL A 87 3.56 -12.33 -8.38
N THR A 88 3.72 -13.45 -7.68
CA THR A 88 2.72 -14.03 -6.80
C THR A 88 3.26 -14.13 -5.38
N LYS A 89 2.37 -14.10 -4.41
CA LYS A 89 2.68 -14.46 -3.03
C LYS A 89 2.85 -15.98 -2.89
N SER A 90 3.41 -16.43 -1.79
CA SER A 90 3.56 -17.86 -1.46
C SER A 90 2.24 -18.62 -1.34
N ASP A 91 1.14 -17.89 -1.04
CA ASP A 91 -0.23 -18.42 -1.02
C ASP A 91 -0.87 -18.55 -2.42
N GLY A 92 -0.14 -18.22 -3.49
CA GLY A 92 -0.61 -18.24 -4.88
C GLY A 92 -1.43 -17.02 -5.29
N THR A 93 -1.73 -16.09 -4.39
CA THR A 93 -2.47 -14.87 -4.73
C THR A 93 -1.60 -13.86 -5.48
N LYS A 94 -2.25 -12.99 -6.27
CA LYS A 94 -1.53 -11.94 -7.01
C LYS A 94 -0.98 -10.90 -6.05
N PHE A 95 0.29 -10.54 -6.23
CA PHE A 95 0.94 -9.47 -5.51
C PHE A 95 0.36 -8.08 -5.88
N GLY A 96 0.41 -7.12 -4.95
CA GLY A 96 -0.01 -5.73 -5.19
C GLY A 96 -1.51 -5.46 -5.01
N LYS A 97 -2.31 -6.46 -4.62
CA LYS A 97 -3.69 -6.28 -4.18
C LYS A 97 -3.80 -6.57 -2.69
N THR A 98 -4.43 -5.67 -1.96
CA THR A 98 -4.78 -5.82 -0.54
C THR A 98 -6.30 -5.86 -0.38
N GLU A 99 -6.81 -6.16 0.81
CA GLU A 99 -8.24 -6.04 1.13
C GLU A 99 -8.76 -4.62 0.91
N GLY A 100 -7.90 -3.60 1.07
CA GLY A 100 -8.20 -2.18 0.80
C GLY A 100 -7.98 -1.73 -0.65
N GLY A 101 -7.61 -2.64 -1.58
CA GLY A 101 -7.37 -2.32 -2.98
C GLY A 101 -5.90 -2.38 -3.40
N ALA A 102 -5.53 -1.62 -4.43
CA ALA A 102 -4.16 -1.56 -4.94
C ALA A 102 -3.28 -0.63 -4.10
N VAL A 103 -2.02 -1.03 -3.88
CA VAL A 103 -0.99 -0.14 -3.33
C VAL A 103 -0.43 0.71 -4.46
N TRP A 104 -0.64 2.02 -4.37
CA TRP A 104 -0.26 2.95 -5.42
C TRP A 104 1.13 3.53 -5.19
N LEU A 105 1.90 3.74 -6.27
CA LEU A 105 3.18 4.46 -6.21
C LEU A 105 2.99 5.98 -6.03
N ASN A 106 1.81 6.50 -6.34
CA ASN A 106 1.51 7.90 -6.16
C ASN A 106 1.21 8.21 -4.69
N ALA A 107 2.03 9.03 -4.05
CA ALA A 107 1.91 9.41 -2.64
C ALA A 107 0.58 10.07 -2.25
N LYS A 108 -0.19 10.61 -3.22
CA LYS A 108 -1.54 11.15 -2.99
C LYS A 108 -2.63 10.08 -2.94
N LYS A 109 -2.33 8.83 -3.31
CA LYS A 109 -3.27 7.70 -3.30
C LYS A 109 -2.93 6.66 -2.25
N THR A 110 -1.65 6.41 -2.03
CA THR A 110 -1.10 5.62 -0.93
C THR A 110 0.04 6.43 -0.33
N SER A 111 -0.09 6.82 0.94
CA SER A 111 0.95 7.62 1.59
C SER A 111 2.27 6.86 1.66
N PRO A 112 3.43 7.53 1.71
CA PRO A 112 4.72 6.88 1.96
C PRO A 112 4.72 6.05 3.24
N TYR A 113 4.00 6.49 4.27
CA TYR A 113 3.82 5.73 5.51
C TYR A 113 3.09 4.40 5.26
N GLN A 114 1.94 4.42 4.57
CA GLN A 114 1.18 3.20 4.29
C GLN A 114 1.92 2.29 3.29
N PHE A 115 2.64 2.87 2.34
CA PHE A 115 3.52 2.14 1.44
C PHE A 115 4.64 1.40 2.21
N TYR A 116 5.28 2.07 3.16
CA TYR A 116 6.26 1.46 4.06
C TYR A 116 5.65 0.33 4.91
N GLN A 117 4.46 0.56 5.50
CA GLN A 117 3.74 -0.44 6.28
C GLN A 117 3.34 -1.68 5.45
N PHE A 118 3.02 -1.49 4.18
CA PHE A 118 2.72 -2.61 3.27
C PHE A 118 3.91 -3.56 3.14
N TRP A 119 5.10 -3.03 2.94
CA TRP A 119 6.31 -3.84 2.81
C TRP A 119 6.76 -4.47 4.14
N LEU A 120 6.56 -3.79 5.25
CA LEU A 120 6.82 -4.35 6.59
C LEU A 120 5.96 -5.57 6.93
N LYS A 121 4.79 -5.71 6.27
CA LYS A 121 3.83 -6.81 6.50
C LYS A 121 3.99 -7.97 5.53
N VAL A 122 5.02 -7.96 4.69
CA VAL A 122 5.33 -9.08 3.79
C VAL A 122 5.58 -10.34 4.60
N ALA A 123 5.01 -11.46 4.14
CA ALA A 123 5.18 -12.76 4.78
C ALA A 123 6.65 -13.23 4.73
N ASP A 124 7.09 -13.92 5.77
CA ASP A 124 8.46 -14.45 5.87
C ASP A 124 8.82 -15.37 4.69
N ALA A 125 7.85 -16.11 4.17
CA ALA A 125 8.02 -16.98 3.01
C ALA A 125 8.26 -16.22 1.68
N ASP A 126 7.94 -14.93 1.63
CA ASP A 126 8.03 -14.12 0.41
C ASP A 126 9.16 -13.10 0.43
N VAL A 127 9.61 -12.68 1.62
CA VAL A 127 10.46 -11.49 1.79
C VAL A 127 11.77 -11.57 1.01
N TYR A 128 12.48 -12.71 1.05
CA TYR A 128 13.77 -12.86 0.35
C TYR A 128 13.60 -12.91 -1.18
N LYS A 129 12.49 -13.50 -1.65
CA LYS A 129 12.10 -13.45 -3.05
C LYS A 129 11.83 -12.00 -3.49
N PHE A 130 11.14 -11.23 -2.66
CA PHE A 130 10.82 -9.84 -2.97
C PHE A 130 12.03 -8.91 -2.86
N LEU A 131 12.98 -9.17 -1.96
CA LEU A 131 14.27 -8.49 -1.98
C LEU A 131 14.97 -8.68 -3.33
N LYS A 132 14.99 -9.90 -3.88
CA LYS A 132 15.58 -10.20 -5.19
C LYS A 132 14.84 -9.54 -6.37
N TYR A 133 13.53 -9.32 -6.26
CA TYR A 133 12.72 -8.76 -7.35
C TYR A 133 12.66 -7.23 -7.33
N PHE A 134 12.69 -6.62 -6.17
CA PHE A 134 12.31 -5.22 -6.01
C PHE A 134 13.44 -4.32 -5.50
N THR A 135 14.58 -4.86 -5.11
CA THR A 135 15.72 -4.07 -4.65
C THR A 135 16.93 -4.22 -5.57
N PHE A 136 17.91 -3.34 -5.42
CA PHE A 136 19.20 -3.41 -6.09
C PHE A 136 20.29 -4.08 -5.24
N LEU A 137 19.90 -4.73 -4.14
CA LEU A 137 20.82 -5.53 -3.34
C LEU A 137 21.33 -6.71 -4.16
N SER A 138 22.62 -7.01 -4.02
CA SER A 138 23.21 -8.20 -4.63
C SER A 138 22.65 -9.50 -4.04
N ILE A 139 22.77 -10.59 -4.76
CA ILE A 139 22.34 -11.91 -4.28
C ILE A 139 23.10 -12.29 -3.00
N GLU A 140 24.40 -11.97 -2.95
CA GLU A 140 25.27 -12.23 -1.80
C GLU A 140 24.81 -11.47 -0.55
N GLU A 141 24.40 -10.20 -0.70
CA GLU A 141 23.84 -9.40 0.39
C GLU A 141 22.52 -9.99 0.89
N ILE A 142 21.63 -10.38 0.00
CA ILE A 142 20.33 -10.98 0.35
C ILE A 142 20.53 -12.32 1.05
N ASP A 143 21.42 -13.17 0.56
CA ASP A 143 21.72 -14.47 1.17
C ASP A 143 22.36 -14.29 2.57
N ALA A 144 23.19 -13.25 2.78
CA ALA A 144 23.72 -12.90 4.10
C ALA A 144 22.62 -12.42 5.07
N ILE A 145 21.66 -11.61 4.61
CA ILE A 145 20.50 -11.20 5.41
C ILE A 145 19.69 -12.43 5.81
N GLU A 146 19.40 -13.34 4.88
CA GLU A 146 18.64 -14.56 5.14
C GLU A 146 19.35 -15.46 6.17
N ALA A 147 20.68 -15.65 6.03
CA ALA A 147 21.47 -16.43 6.97
C ALA A 147 21.46 -15.82 8.38
N LYS A 148 21.58 -14.49 8.47
CA LYS A 148 21.51 -13.74 9.74
C LYS A 148 20.15 -13.90 10.41
N ASP A 149 19.08 -13.72 9.67
CA ASP A 149 17.71 -13.85 10.17
C ASP A 149 17.42 -15.27 10.69
N LYS A 150 17.86 -16.29 9.96
CA LYS A 150 17.73 -17.70 10.38
C LYS A 150 18.53 -18.04 11.65
N ALA A 151 19.65 -17.39 11.85
CA ALA A 151 20.53 -17.61 13.00
C ALA A 151 20.11 -16.83 14.26
N SER A 152 19.41 -15.70 14.10
CA SER A 152 19.20 -14.74 15.18
C SER A 152 18.18 -15.17 16.24
N GLY A 153 17.21 -16.05 15.91
CA GLY A 153 16.09 -16.40 16.80
C GLY A 153 15.21 -15.19 17.21
N THR A 154 15.46 -14.01 16.64
CA THR A 154 14.68 -12.78 16.86
C THR A 154 13.82 -12.48 15.64
N LYS A 155 13.05 -11.37 15.69
CA LYS A 155 12.25 -10.95 14.54
C LYS A 155 13.19 -10.68 13.34
N PRO A 156 12.88 -11.25 12.15
CA PRO A 156 13.68 -11.03 10.95
C PRO A 156 13.84 -9.54 10.59
N GLU A 157 15.02 -9.17 10.10
CA GLU A 157 15.29 -7.81 9.63
C GLU A 157 14.90 -7.61 8.15
N ALA A 158 14.71 -8.69 7.40
CA ALA A 158 14.48 -8.66 5.97
C ALA A 158 13.27 -7.78 5.57
N GLN A 159 12.14 -7.84 6.31
CA GLN A 159 10.98 -7.00 6.03
C GLN A 159 11.28 -5.52 6.22
N ARG A 160 12.06 -5.16 7.25
CA ARG A 160 12.47 -3.77 7.47
C ARG A 160 13.36 -3.29 6.33
N ILE A 161 14.35 -4.07 5.95
CA ILE A 161 15.25 -3.75 4.83
C ILE A 161 14.46 -3.59 3.53
N LEU A 162 13.54 -4.51 3.22
CA LEU A 162 12.68 -4.43 2.04
C LEU A 162 11.83 -3.15 2.05
N ALA A 163 11.22 -2.82 3.19
CA ALA A 163 10.39 -1.62 3.32
C ALA A 163 11.21 -0.33 3.17
N GLU A 164 12.41 -0.29 3.74
CA GLU A 164 13.33 0.84 3.61
C GLU A 164 13.78 1.04 2.16
N GLU A 165 14.27 -0.02 1.50
CA GLU A 165 14.73 0.05 0.12
C GLU A 165 13.62 0.47 -0.84
N MET A 166 12.44 -0.12 -0.70
CA MET A 166 11.30 0.20 -1.56
C MET A 166 10.77 1.61 -1.33
N THR A 167 10.67 2.05 -0.09
CA THR A 167 10.19 3.41 0.22
C THR A 167 11.21 4.46 -0.23
N ARG A 168 12.50 4.21 -0.02
CA ARG A 168 13.58 5.07 -0.51
C ARG A 168 13.58 5.17 -2.05
N LEU A 169 13.43 4.04 -2.74
CA LEU A 169 13.43 3.99 -4.19
C LEU A 169 12.27 4.78 -4.80
N ILE A 170 11.07 4.65 -4.26
CA ILE A 170 9.86 5.23 -4.87
C ILE A 170 9.58 6.64 -4.37
N HIS A 171 9.79 6.92 -3.09
CA HIS A 171 9.39 8.18 -2.44
C HIS A 171 10.56 9.04 -1.96
N GLY A 172 11.79 8.51 -2.00
CA GLY A 172 13.00 9.21 -1.56
C GLY A 172 13.26 9.11 -0.06
N GLU A 173 14.46 9.56 0.33
CA GLU A 173 14.97 9.44 1.70
C GLU A 173 14.12 10.20 2.73
N ALA A 174 13.69 11.42 2.41
CA ALA A 174 12.87 12.22 3.33
C ALA A 174 11.52 11.56 3.66
N ALA A 175 10.91 10.90 2.68
CA ALA A 175 9.66 10.17 2.87
C ALA A 175 9.87 8.88 3.68
N LEU A 176 11.00 8.19 3.50
CA LEU A 176 11.36 7.05 4.33
C LEU A 176 11.53 7.47 5.80
N GLN A 177 12.27 8.54 6.07
CA GLN A 177 12.45 9.06 7.43
C GLN A 177 11.11 9.47 8.07
N ALA A 178 10.20 10.07 7.30
CA ALA A 178 8.85 10.38 7.77
C ALA A 178 8.07 9.10 8.11
N ALA A 179 8.09 8.08 7.26
CA ALA A 179 7.40 6.82 7.50
C ALA A 179 7.94 6.07 8.74
N GLN A 180 9.26 6.09 8.93
CA GLN A 180 9.90 5.53 10.13
C GLN A 180 9.50 6.30 11.39
N ARG A 181 9.59 7.63 11.38
CA ARG A 181 9.18 8.51 12.49
C ARG A 181 7.71 8.29 12.87
N ILE A 182 6.80 8.22 11.89
CA ILE A 182 5.39 7.93 12.13
C ILE A 182 5.23 6.55 12.78
N SER A 183 5.90 5.52 12.25
CA SER A 183 5.85 4.16 12.77
C SER A 183 6.30 4.10 14.23
N GLU A 184 7.44 4.71 14.54
CA GLU A 184 7.99 4.75 15.89
C GLU A 184 7.07 5.51 16.85
N SER A 185 6.58 6.69 16.45
CA SER A 185 5.72 7.54 17.27
C SER A 185 4.37 6.92 17.60
N LEU A 186 3.78 6.13 16.69
CA LEU A 186 2.52 5.43 16.97
C LEU A 186 2.69 4.30 17.99
N PHE A 187 3.88 3.70 18.10
CA PHE A 187 4.18 2.69 19.13
C PHE A 187 4.71 3.30 20.42
N ALA A 188 5.37 4.45 20.35
CA ALA A 188 5.82 5.20 21.52
C ALA A 188 4.64 5.88 22.24
N GLU A 189 4.88 6.33 23.45
CA GLU A 189 3.93 7.20 24.19
C GLU A 189 4.11 8.67 23.79
N ASP A 190 5.28 9.04 23.27
CA ASP A 190 5.57 10.39 22.81
C ASP A 190 5.35 10.54 21.29
N GLN A 191 4.46 11.44 20.93
CA GLN A 191 4.14 11.81 19.54
C GLN A 191 4.60 13.25 19.20
N SER A 192 5.43 13.85 20.05
CA SER A 192 5.89 15.24 19.88
C SER A 192 6.74 15.45 18.61
N SER A 193 7.41 14.40 18.14
CA SER A 193 8.26 14.42 16.94
C SER A 193 7.49 14.47 15.63
N LEU A 194 6.16 14.21 15.62
CA LEU A 194 5.35 14.22 14.42
C LEU A 194 5.16 15.65 13.88
N THR A 195 5.38 15.81 12.60
CA THR A 195 5.16 17.05 11.83
C THR A 195 3.72 17.12 11.28
N GLU A 196 3.30 18.29 10.81
CA GLU A 196 1.98 18.44 10.17
C GLU A 196 1.83 17.52 8.96
N SER A 197 2.87 17.40 8.12
CA SER A 197 2.88 16.49 6.97
C SER A 197 2.76 15.00 7.37
N ASP A 198 3.23 14.63 8.56
CA ASP A 198 3.02 13.28 9.09
C ASP A 198 1.54 13.04 9.43
N PHE A 199 0.87 14.04 10.01
CA PHE A 199 -0.58 13.98 10.26
C PHE A 199 -1.40 13.95 8.98
N GLU A 200 -0.97 14.63 7.91
CA GLU A 200 -1.61 14.56 6.60
C GLU A 200 -1.55 13.13 6.02
N GLN A 201 -0.41 12.45 6.15
CA GLN A 201 -0.27 11.05 5.76
C GLN A 201 -1.16 10.13 6.61
N LEU A 202 -1.22 10.35 7.92
CA LEU A 202 -2.09 9.60 8.82
C LEU A 202 -3.57 9.82 8.48
N ALA A 203 -3.96 11.03 8.11
CA ALA A 203 -5.33 11.36 7.72
C ALA A 203 -5.72 10.77 6.34
N LEU A 204 -4.76 10.64 5.43
CA LEU A 204 -5.01 10.10 4.09
C LEU A 204 -5.39 8.62 4.15
N ASP A 205 -4.58 7.80 4.81
CA ASP A 205 -4.73 6.34 4.81
C ASP A 205 -4.00 5.62 5.96
N GLY A 206 -3.30 6.38 6.82
CA GLY A 206 -2.49 5.80 7.89
C GLY A 206 -3.31 5.35 9.10
N LEU A 207 -4.35 6.10 9.45
CA LEU A 207 -5.27 5.80 10.56
C LEU A 207 -6.73 6.00 10.13
N PRO A 208 -7.69 5.33 10.77
CA PRO A 208 -9.10 5.71 10.66
C PRO A 208 -9.27 7.17 11.06
N ALA A 209 -9.63 8.03 10.09
CA ALA A 209 -9.75 9.47 10.31
C ALA A 209 -11.22 9.90 10.33
N PHE A 210 -11.57 10.79 11.29
CA PHE A 210 -12.94 11.23 11.54
C PHE A 210 -12.98 12.75 11.64
N GLU A 211 -13.80 13.38 10.82
CA GLU A 211 -14.05 14.81 10.92
C GLU A 211 -14.92 15.12 12.15
N VAL A 212 -14.51 16.12 12.92
CA VAL A 212 -15.14 16.53 14.17
C VAL A 212 -15.25 18.04 14.30
N SER A 213 -16.18 18.49 15.15
CA SER A 213 -16.41 19.89 15.52
C SER A 213 -15.95 20.17 16.96
N ASP A 214 -15.88 21.46 17.33
CA ASP A 214 -15.24 21.91 18.57
C ASP A 214 -15.91 21.45 19.90
N ASP A 215 -17.17 21.08 19.91
CA ASP A 215 -17.86 20.71 21.15
C ASP A 215 -17.78 19.22 21.51
N LEU A 216 -16.72 18.54 21.07
CA LEU A 216 -16.56 17.10 21.26
C LEU A 216 -15.85 16.79 22.59
N ASN A 217 -16.40 15.86 23.36
CA ASN A 217 -15.70 15.30 24.51
C ASN A 217 -15.04 13.94 24.18
N VAL A 218 -14.14 13.47 25.07
CA VAL A 218 -13.37 12.24 24.86
C VAL A 218 -14.27 11.00 24.77
N VAL A 219 -15.37 10.96 25.54
CA VAL A 219 -16.31 9.83 25.58
C VAL A 219 -17.01 9.69 24.23
N GLU A 220 -17.52 10.80 23.69
CA GLU A 220 -18.13 10.85 22.36
C GLU A 220 -17.12 10.54 21.26
N ALA A 221 -15.89 11.05 21.37
CA ALA A 221 -14.81 10.75 20.43
C ALA A 221 -14.52 9.24 20.35
N LEU A 222 -14.45 8.55 21.50
CA LEU A 222 -14.22 7.11 21.56
C LEU A 222 -15.34 6.31 20.89
N VAL A 223 -16.59 6.71 21.09
CA VAL A 223 -17.74 6.04 20.46
C VAL A 223 -17.80 6.35 18.97
N LYS A 224 -17.61 7.61 18.56
CA LYS A 224 -17.62 8.04 17.17
C LYS A 224 -16.53 7.34 16.34
N THR A 225 -15.38 7.12 16.94
CA THR A 225 -14.23 6.45 16.28
C THR A 225 -14.30 4.92 16.33
N GLY A 226 -15.30 4.34 16.99
CA GLY A 226 -15.40 2.89 17.18
C GLY A 226 -14.38 2.32 18.18
N LEU A 227 -13.65 3.18 18.88
CA LEU A 227 -12.72 2.77 19.94
C LEU A 227 -13.47 2.31 21.22
N ALA A 228 -14.73 2.68 21.36
CA ALA A 228 -15.65 2.13 22.36
C ALA A 228 -17.00 1.83 21.70
N SER A 229 -17.69 0.79 22.18
CA SER A 229 -19.01 0.38 21.69
C SER A 229 -20.16 1.19 22.31
N SER A 230 -19.91 1.89 23.43
CA SER A 230 -20.90 2.69 24.16
C SER A 230 -20.24 3.73 25.06
N ASN A 231 -21.00 4.76 25.44
CA ASN A 231 -20.54 5.77 26.39
C ASN A 231 -20.14 5.18 27.75
N LYS A 232 -20.82 4.11 28.20
CA LYS A 232 -20.48 3.43 29.46
C LYS A 232 -19.09 2.79 29.36
N GLU A 233 -18.80 2.12 28.26
CA GLU A 233 -17.51 1.52 28.00
C GLU A 233 -16.41 2.58 27.85
N ALA A 234 -16.69 3.66 27.11
CA ALA A 234 -15.78 4.78 26.93
C ALA A 234 -15.37 5.41 28.26
N ARG A 235 -16.34 5.70 29.17
CA ARG A 235 -16.05 6.20 30.52
C ARG A 235 -15.17 5.22 31.31
N GLY A 236 -15.39 3.90 31.17
CA GLY A 236 -14.55 2.89 31.79
C GLY A 236 -13.09 2.98 31.32
N PHE A 237 -12.86 3.18 30.03
CA PHE A 237 -11.51 3.36 29.48
C PHE A 237 -10.84 4.66 29.93
N VAL A 238 -11.57 5.76 29.99
CA VAL A 238 -11.03 7.04 30.47
C VAL A 238 -10.67 6.94 31.96
N ASN A 239 -11.56 6.39 32.78
CA ASN A 239 -11.34 6.23 34.23
C ASN A 239 -10.17 5.30 34.57
N SER A 240 -9.93 4.28 33.73
CA SER A 240 -8.79 3.37 33.88
C SER A 240 -7.49 3.93 33.30
N LYS A 241 -7.46 5.17 32.79
CA LYS A 241 -6.33 5.83 32.11
C LYS A 241 -5.83 5.06 30.88
N ALA A 242 -6.72 4.29 30.25
CA ALA A 242 -6.39 3.51 29.05
C ALA A 242 -6.47 4.34 27.76
N VAL A 243 -6.84 5.61 27.83
CA VAL A 243 -7.00 6.53 26.70
C VAL A 243 -5.89 7.56 26.72
N LEU A 244 -5.19 7.68 25.57
CA LEU A 244 -4.20 8.72 25.34
C LEU A 244 -4.66 9.65 24.21
N LEU A 245 -4.40 10.94 24.39
CA LEU A 245 -4.59 12.00 23.40
C LEU A 245 -3.20 12.52 23.02
N ASN A 246 -2.78 12.36 21.76
CA ASN A 246 -1.44 12.72 21.30
C ASN A 246 -0.31 12.18 22.21
N GLY A 247 -0.48 10.97 22.75
CA GLY A 247 0.50 10.33 23.63
C GLY A 247 0.33 10.65 25.13
N GLN A 248 -0.50 11.62 25.51
CA GLN A 248 -0.74 11.99 26.90
C GLN A 248 -2.04 11.41 27.41
N ALA A 249 -2.10 11.00 28.68
CA ALA A 249 -3.32 10.50 29.28
C ALA A 249 -4.44 11.54 29.23
N ALA A 250 -5.66 11.11 28.89
CA ALA A 250 -6.82 11.98 28.95
C ALA A 250 -7.07 12.38 30.41
N GLU A 251 -6.92 13.66 30.74
CA GLU A 251 -7.10 14.21 32.08
C GLU A 251 -8.39 15.04 32.19
N LEU A 252 -8.93 15.10 33.38
CA LEU A 252 -10.05 15.97 33.70
C LEU A 252 -9.63 17.43 33.53
N ASN A 253 -10.16 18.12 32.55
CA ASN A 253 -9.88 19.54 32.32
C ASN A 253 -10.98 20.48 32.83
N ASN A 254 -12.12 19.92 33.29
CA ASN A 254 -13.21 20.71 33.88
C ASN A 254 -13.85 19.99 35.08
N PRO A 255 -13.16 19.88 36.23
CA PRO A 255 -13.65 19.15 37.41
C PRO A 255 -14.94 19.71 37.98
N ASN A 256 -15.26 21.01 37.77
CA ASN A 256 -16.44 21.66 38.28
C ASN A 256 -17.74 21.22 37.61
N HIS A 257 -17.68 20.70 36.37
CA HIS A 257 -18.83 20.17 35.63
C HIS A 257 -19.04 18.65 35.80
N ALA A 258 -18.12 17.95 36.47
CA ALA A 258 -18.20 16.50 36.66
C ALA A 258 -19.45 16.04 37.44
N ALA A 259 -20.07 16.92 38.21
CA ALA A 259 -21.29 16.62 38.98
C ALA A 259 -22.58 16.74 38.16
N GLU A 260 -22.60 17.65 37.15
CA GLU A 260 -23.81 17.92 36.35
C GLU A 260 -23.78 17.16 35.00
N ARG A 261 -22.62 17.14 34.36
CA ARG A 261 -22.36 16.42 33.09
C ARG A 261 -20.98 15.75 33.13
N PRO A 262 -20.89 14.52 33.60
CA PRO A 262 -19.60 13.85 33.81
C PRO A 262 -18.72 13.81 32.55
N ASP A 263 -19.32 13.78 31.36
CA ASP A 263 -18.58 13.71 30.09
C ASP A 263 -17.95 15.06 29.72
N ASP A 264 -18.53 16.18 30.11
CA ASP A 264 -17.99 17.53 29.87
C ASP A 264 -16.72 17.80 30.71
N ALA A 265 -16.44 16.96 31.71
CA ALA A 265 -15.17 17.01 32.45
C ALA A 265 -13.96 16.61 31.58
N TYR A 266 -14.21 15.95 30.45
CA TYR A 266 -13.19 15.49 29.48
C TYR A 266 -13.33 16.18 28.10
N LEU A 267 -13.70 17.45 28.08
CA LEU A 267 -13.88 18.22 26.85
C LEU A 267 -12.55 18.32 26.10
N LEU A 268 -12.59 18.06 24.80
CA LEU A 268 -11.46 18.29 23.92
C LEU A 268 -11.35 19.78 23.61
N THR A 269 -10.18 20.34 23.84
CA THR A 269 -9.87 21.77 23.67
C THR A 269 -8.75 21.97 22.67
N ASP A 270 -8.43 23.21 22.32
CA ASP A 270 -7.32 23.55 21.44
C ASP A 270 -5.96 23.01 21.92
N ALA A 271 -5.80 22.82 23.24
CA ALA A 271 -4.61 22.19 23.80
C ALA A 271 -4.38 20.73 23.31
N HIS A 272 -5.45 20.06 22.90
CA HIS A 272 -5.40 18.70 22.38
C HIS A 272 -5.22 18.66 20.85
N LYS A 273 -5.26 19.81 20.16
CA LYS A 273 -5.11 19.91 18.72
C LYS A 273 -3.64 20.12 18.33
N ARG A 274 -3.06 19.18 17.64
CA ARG A 274 -1.77 19.36 16.98
C ARG A 274 -2.00 20.15 15.68
N PHE A 275 -1.18 21.16 15.47
CA PHE A 275 -1.29 22.09 14.32
C PHE A 275 -2.70 22.73 14.18
N GLY A 276 -3.42 22.88 15.30
CA GLY A 276 -4.79 23.39 15.30
C GLY A 276 -5.84 22.48 14.64
N LYS A 277 -5.46 21.28 14.19
CA LYS A 277 -6.30 20.47 13.30
C LYS A 277 -6.38 18.98 13.64
N TYR A 278 -5.44 18.40 14.35
CA TYR A 278 -5.34 16.96 14.50
C TYR A 278 -5.24 16.53 15.96
N THR A 279 -5.94 15.42 16.30
CA THR A 279 -5.77 14.74 17.59
C THR A 279 -5.74 13.24 17.37
N ILE A 280 -4.63 12.58 17.72
CA ILE A 280 -4.57 11.12 17.76
C ILE A 280 -5.20 10.65 19.06
N VAL A 281 -6.26 9.84 18.95
CA VAL A 281 -6.89 9.14 20.06
C VAL A 281 -6.40 7.70 20.06
N ARG A 282 -5.83 7.26 21.17
CA ARG A 282 -5.34 5.89 21.35
C ARG A 282 -6.05 5.22 22.51
N ARG A 283 -6.52 3.98 22.28
CA ARG A 283 -7.03 3.10 23.34
C ARG A 283 -6.13 1.87 23.48
N GLY A 284 -5.51 1.71 24.63
CA GLY A 284 -4.53 0.65 24.85
C GLY A 284 -3.32 0.77 23.91
N LYS A 285 -2.71 -0.37 23.53
CA LYS A 285 -1.44 -0.35 22.78
C LYS A 285 -1.59 -0.32 21.24
N ARG A 286 -2.73 -0.73 20.69
CA ARG A 286 -2.85 -1.00 19.25
C ARG A 286 -3.98 -0.25 18.54
N ASN A 287 -4.93 0.29 19.29
CA ASN A 287 -6.12 0.91 18.69
C ASN A 287 -5.95 2.41 18.64
N HIS A 288 -5.87 2.96 17.42
CA HIS A 288 -5.69 4.38 17.18
C HIS A 288 -6.77 4.88 16.23
N ALA A 289 -7.14 6.13 16.39
CA ALA A 289 -7.96 6.88 15.45
C ALA A 289 -7.44 8.32 15.39
N LEU A 290 -7.70 8.99 14.27
CA LEU A 290 -7.35 10.40 14.07
C LEU A 290 -8.62 11.24 14.03
N LEU A 291 -8.72 12.25 14.89
CA LEU A 291 -9.71 13.31 14.77
C LEU A 291 -9.14 14.43 13.92
N VAL A 292 -9.94 14.87 12.95
CA VAL A 292 -9.62 16.00 12.05
C VAL A 292 -10.64 17.10 12.35
N TRP A 293 -10.18 18.18 12.96
CA TRP A 293 -11.02 19.31 13.39
C TRP A 293 -11.33 20.23 12.18
N LYS A 294 -12.58 20.66 12.09
CA LYS A 294 -13.06 21.63 11.07
C LYS A 294 -13.01 23.04 11.58
#